data_672138b82d922ee46ded036a260c898f
#
_entry.id   672138b82d922ee46ded036a260c898f
#
_cell.length_a   1.000
_cell.length_b   1.000
_cell.length_c   1.000
_cell.angle_alpha   90.00
_cell.angle_beta   90.00
_cell.angle_gamma   90.00
#
_symmetry.space_group_name_H-M   'P 1'
#
loop_
_entity.id
_entity.type
_entity.pdbx_description
1 polymer ?
#
loop_
_entity_poly.entity_id
_entity_poly.type
_entity_poly.pdbx_seq_one_letter_code
_entity_poly.pdbx_strand_id
1 'polypeptide(L)'
;METVIGLGKAGCAIAERFSQYPQYEVYKMDVGLKRTPRTYGIKQSSGHEGHENSIGSLKRFFKDVKGDVLFVVGGSGDVGGASLRILEQLKSRNLHLLYIYSDPELLGETARTQQRVTFNVFQEYARSALFEQIILIDNSRLESILGDVPIIGFYEKLNELVVSTIHMVNVLRHTDSIMDNISSPHEISRIVSYGLVDFETGAENLFFNLDNVREKVYYYAINEEKLREQGDLHKKVIAQVKENAKNTKTTYGIYPTQYDEDYVYCVAYSSIVQEK
;
A
#
# COMPACT_ATOMS: atom_id res chain seq x y z
N MET A 1 0.85 9.49 6.36
CA MET A 1 2.14 9.21 5.68
C MET A 1 2.59 10.48 4.98
N GLU A 2 3.86 10.86 5.13
CA GLU A 2 4.41 12.12 4.58
C GLU A 2 5.61 11.86 3.67
N THR A 3 6.38 10.79 3.92
CA THR A 3 7.55 10.42 3.11
C THR A 3 7.32 9.10 2.41
N VAL A 4 7.65 9.02 1.13
CA VAL A 4 7.60 7.79 0.33
C VAL A 4 9.00 7.44 -0.16
N ILE A 5 9.46 6.23 0.12
CA ILE A 5 10.78 5.74 -0.28
C ILE A 5 10.59 4.51 -1.17
N GLY A 6 10.95 4.61 -2.45
CA GLY A 6 10.89 3.50 -3.39
C GLY A 6 12.24 2.80 -3.53
N LEU A 7 12.25 1.46 -3.42
CA LEU A 7 13.42 0.63 -3.62
C LEU A 7 13.26 -0.25 -4.86
N GLY A 8 14.26 -0.23 -5.72
CA GLY A 8 14.28 -0.98 -6.97
C GLY A 8 13.32 -0.42 -8.01
N LYS A 9 13.27 -1.02 -9.20
CA LYS A 9 12.50 -0.51 -10.34
C LYS A 9 11.01 -0.30 -10.03
N ALA A 10 10.33 -1.31 -9.50
CA ALA A 10 8.90 -1.24 -9.19
C ALA A 10 8.62 -0.23 -8.05
N GLY A 11 9.39 -0.30 -6.95
CA GLY A 11 9.26 0.62 -5.83
C GLY A 11 9.50 2.08 -6.24
N CYS A 12 10.52 2.35 -7.04
CA CYS A 12 10.80 3.69 -7.57
C CYS A 12 9.69 4.21 -8.50
N ALA A 13 9.09 3.33 -9.33
CA ALA A 13 8.00 3.71 -10.22
C ALA A 13 6.73 4.11 -9.46
N ILE A 14 6.39 3.36 -8.41
CA ILE A 14 5.26 3.72 -7.53
C ILE A 14 5.58 5.00 -6.73
N ALA A 15 6.77 5.09 -6.14
CA ALA A 15 7.16 6.28 -5.37
C ALA A 15 7.13 7.56 -6.22
N GLU A 16 7.60 7.49 -7.48
CA GLU A 16 7.56 8.63 -8.41
C GLU A 16 6.14 9.15 -8.62
N ARG A 17 5.13 8.27 -8.69
CA ARG A 17 3.74 8.71 -8.87
C ARG A 17 3.20 9.47 -7.66
N PHE A 18 3.70 9.23 -6.45
CA PHE A 18 3.34 10.06 -5.30
C PHE A 18 3.83 11.50 -5.41
N SER A 19 4.84 11.79 -6.26
CA SER A 19 5.35 13.16 -6.45
C SER A 19 4.33 14.12 -7.09
N GLN A 20 3.26 13.61 -7.71
CA GLN A 20 2.15 14.43 -8.21
C GLN A 20 1.33 15.07 -7.08
N TYR A 21 1.44 14.57 -5.86
CA TYR A 21 0.75 15.08 -4.69
C TYR A 21 1.72 15.85 -3.79
N PRO A 22 1.51 17.14 -3.53
CA PRO A 22 2.50 18.02 -2.86
C PRO A 22 2.75 17.66 -1.38
N GLN A 23 1.89 16.86 -0.77
CA GLN A 23 2.01 16.43 0.62
C GLN A 23 3.06 15.33 0.85
N TYR A 24 3.62 14.73 -0.22
CA TYR A 24 4.60 13.67 -0.08
C TYR A 24 6.01 14.12 -0.45
N GLU A 25 6.98 13.75 0.39
CA GLU A 25 8.40 13.79 0.04
C GLU A 25 8.83 12.44 -0.52
N VAL A 26 9.29 12.42 -1.77
CA VAL A 26 9.62 11.19 -2.50
C VAL A 26 11.12 10.97 -2.57
N TYR A 27 11.56 9.79 -2.14
CA TYR A 27 12.94 9.31 -2.23
C TYR A 27 12.98 8.05 -3.11
N LYS A 28 14.06 7.90 -3.89
CA LYS A 28 14.26 6.75 -4.77
C LYS A 28 15.63 6.11 -4.56
N MET A 29 15.66 4.79 -4.50
CA MET A 29 16.87 4.01 -4.30
C MET A 29 16.89 2.85 -5.30
N ASP A 30 17.85 2.87 -6.22
CA ASP A 30 18.01 1.79 -7.20
C ASP A 30 19.45 1.78 -7.76
N VAL A 31 19.79 0.70 -8.44
CA VAL A 31 21.05 0.61 -9.19
C VAL A 31 21.00 1.60 -10.37
N GLY A 32 22.16 2.23 -10.65
CA GLY A 32 22.31 3.14 -11.79
C GLY A 32 21.72 4.53 -11.61
N LEU A 33 21.05 4.82 -10.49
CA LEU A 33 20.56 6.17 -10.21
C LEU A 33 21.74 7.13 -9.91
N LYS A 34 21.65 8.34 -10.46
CA LYS A 34 22.56 9.43 -10.07
C LYS A 34 22.21 9.91 -8.66
N ARG A 35 23.21 10.14 -7.83
CA ARG A 35 23.03 10.60 -6.46
C ARG A 35 22.58 12.06 -6.43
N THR A 36 21.45 12.30 -5.77
CA THR A 36 20.90 13.62 -5.46
C THR A 36 20.45 13.65 -3.98
N PRO A 37 19.95 14.75 -3.45
CA PRO A 37 19.36 14.76 -2.11
C PRO A 37 18.23 13.74 -1.90
N ARG A 38 17.50 13.38 -2.96
CA ARG A 38 16.34 12.46 -2.91
C ARG A 38 16.49 11.21 -3.76
N THR A 39 17.65 10.98 -4.39
CA THR A 39 17.96 9.74 -5.11
C THR A 39 19.28 9.15 -4.64
N TYR A 40 19.28 7.83 -4.43
CA TYR A 40 20.45 7.10 -4.01
C TYR A 40 20.78 5.98 -5.00
N GLY A 41 21.94 6.08 -5.66
CA GLY A 41 22.44 5.02 -6.51
C GLY A 41 23.06 3.90 -5.67
N ILE A 42 22.43 2.73 -5.71
CA ILE A 42 22.94 1.50 -5.10
C ILE A 42 24.04 0.94 -5.98
N LYS A 43 25.11 0.42 -5.38
CA LYS A 43 26.17 -0.23 -6.12
C LYS A 43 25.65 -1.52 -6.75
N GLN A 44 25.95 -1.74 -8.03
CA GLN A 44 25.63 -2.98 -8.72
C GLN A 44 26.30 -4.16 -8.00
N SER A 45 25.50 -5.16 -7.67
CA SER A 45 25.93 -6.41 -7.04
C SER A 45 25.12 -7.58 -7.60
N SER A 46 25.49 -8.80 -7.29
CA SER A 46 24.75 -10.00 -7.68
C SER A 46 23.93 -10.52 -6.50
N GLY A 47 22.66 -10.78 -6.74
CA GLY A 47 21.73 -11.36 -5.78
C GLY A 47 21.44 -10.51 -4.54
N HIS A 48 20.56 -10.99 -3.68
CA HIS A 48 20.10 -10.29 -2.47
C HIS A 48 21.26 -9.97 -1.50
N GLU A 49 22.09 -10.97 -1.16
CA GLU A 49 23.22 -10.79 -0.22
C GLU A 49 24.21 -9.74 -0.71
N GLY A 50 24.54 -9.76 -2.01
CA GLY A 50 25.44 -8.78 -2.60
C GLY A 50 24.91 -7.35 -2.49
N HIS A 51 23.62 -7.15 -2.74
CA HIS A 51 22.97 -5.84 -2.58
C HIS A 51 22.86 -5.43 -1.11
N GLU A 52 22.54 -6.33 -0.19
CA GLU A 52 22.53 -6.07 1.24
C GLU A 52 23.87 -5.56 1.72
N ASN A 53 24.97 -6.28 1.39
CA ASN A 53 26.33 -5.93 1.77
C ASN A 53 26.83 -4.63 1.12
N SER A 54 26.22 -4.20 0.01
CA SER A 54 26.59 -2.95 -0.67
C SER A 54 26.08 -1.68 0.03
N ILE A 55 25.10 -1.82 0.96
CA ILE A 55 24.51 -0.68 1.65
C ILE A 55 25.38 -0.22 2.81
N GLY A 56 25.95 0.96 2.68
CA GLY A 56 26.65 1.65 3.74
C GLY A 56 25.73 2.51 4.62
N SER A 57 26.31 3.49 5.30
CA SER A 57 25.54 4.44 6.12
C SER A 57 24.70 5.38 5.25
N LEU A 58 23.40 5.43 5.50
CA LEU A 58 22.41 6.29 4.84
C LEU A 58 22.01 7.49 5.73
N LYS A 59 22.66 7.70 6.88
CA LYS A 59 22.32 8.81 7.82
C LYS A 59 22.24 10.17 7.15
N ARG A 60 23.18 10.46 6.24
CA ARG A 60 23.18 11.72 5.50
C ARG A 60 22.05 11.79 4.46
N PHE A 61 21.71 10.67 3.83
CA PHE A 61 20.65 10.60 2.84
C PHE A 61 19.27 10.77 3.48
N PHE A 62 19.05 10.15 4.65
CA PHE A 62 17.79 10.20 5.39
C PHE A 62 17.69 11.35 6.42
N LYS A 63 18.64 12.30 6.44
CA LYS A 63 18.66 13.38 7.44
C LYS A 63 17.39 14.23 7.45
N ASP A 64 16.79 14.42 6.28
CA ASP A 64 15.62 15.27 6.08
C ASP A 64 14.31 14.48 6.03
N VAL A 65 14.34 13.14 6.15
CA VAL A 65 13.15 12.29 6.22
C VAL A 65 12.35 12.60 7.48
N LYS A 66 11.06 12.89 7.33
CA LYS A 66 10.17 13.29 8.42
C LYS A 66 8.88 12.47 8.41
N GLY A 67 8.17 12.51 9.54
CA GLY A 67 6.86 11.91 9.70
C GLY A 67 6.83 10.40 9.47
N ASP A 68 5.67 9.92 9.06
CA ASP A 68 5.43 8.53 8.74
C ASP A 68 6.00 8.20 7.36
N VAL A 69 6.70 7.09 7.27
CA VAL A 69 7.39 6.65 6.05
C VAL A 69 6.67 5.47 5.42
N LEU A 70 6.32 5.60 4.14
CA LEU A 70 5.90 4.49 3.28
C LEU A 70 7.11 3.98 2.51
N PHE A 71 7.60 2.80 2.87
CA PHE A 71 8.68 2.13 2.14
C PHE A 71 8.10 1.15 1.12
N VAL A 72 8.41 1.35 -0.16
CA VAL A 72 7.83 0.59 -1.28
C VAL A 72 8.88 -0.33 -1.89
N VAL A 73 8.59 -1.63 -1.95
CA VAL A 73 9.52 -2.64 -2.49
C VAL A 73 8.78 -3.78 -3.19
N GLY A 74 9.36 -4.26 -4.30
CA GLY A 74 8.93 -5.49 -4.96
C GLY A 74 9.68 -6.71 -4.42
N GLY A 75 8.98 -7.83 -4.25
CA GLY A 75 9.53 -9.05 -3.66
C GLY A 75 10.53 -9.82 -4.52
N SER A 76 10.41 -9.72 -5.84
CA SER A 76 11.15 -10.57 -6.79
C SER A 76 12.46 -9.96 -7.32
N GLY A 77 12.76 -8.68 -7.01
CA GLY A 77 13.92 -7.98 -7.55
C GLY A 77 15.18 -8.15 -6.67
N ASP A 78 16.33 -8.35 -7.29
CA ASP A 78 17.62 -8.52 -6.57
C ASP A 78 17.93 -7.37 -5.59
N VAL A 79 17.60 -6.14 -5.97
CA VAL A 79 17.79 -4.95 -5.11
C VAL A 79 16.94 -5.02 -3.85
N GLY A 80 15.86 -5.81 -3.85
CA GLY A 80 15.04 -6.09 -2.67
C GLY A 80 15.86 -6.65 -1.49
N GLY A 81 16.96 -7.34 -1.73
CA GLY A 81 17.87 -7.80 -0.69
C GLY A 81 18.45 -6.69 0.19
N ALA A 82 18.55 -5.46 -0.34
CA ALA A 82 19.00 -4.30 0.43
C ALA A 82 17.98 -3.78 1.47
N SER A 83 16.72 -4.23 1.39
CA SER A 83 15.60 -3.68 2.18
C SER A 83 15.87 -3.67 3.67
N LEU A 84 16.30 -4.80 4.24
CA LEU A 84 16.48 -4.91 5.70
C LEU A 84 17.53 -3.95 6.22
N ARG A 85 18.66 -3.81 5.51
CA ARG A 85 19.73 -2.84 5.84
C ARG A 85 19.25 -1.39 5.77
N ILE A 86 18.36 -1.09 4.83
CA ILE A 86 17.79 0.25 4.67
C ILE A 86 16.78 0.51 5.80
N LEU A 87 15.88 -0.42 6.04
CA LEU A 87 14.84 -0.32 7.07
C LEU A 87 15.43 -0.22 8.48
N GLU A 88 16.53 -0.93 8.77
CA GLU A 88 17.26 -0.79 10.03
C GLU A 88 17.68 0.68 10.29
N GLN A 89 18.06 1.40 9.25
CA GLN A 89 18.47 2.80 9.38
C GLN A 89 17.27 3.79 9.50
N LEU A 90 16.07 3.30 9.26
CA LEU A 90 14.81 4.04 9.40
C LEU A 90 13.99 3.63 10.65
N LYS A 91 14.46 2.69 11.46
CA LYS A 91 13.73 2.09 12.60
C LYS A 91 13.24 3.08 13.67
N SER A 92 13.74 4.31 13.68
CA SER A 92 13.26 5.37 14.57
C SER A 92 12.05 6.12 14.04
N ARG A 93 11.53 5.73 12.87
CA ARG A 93 10.37 6.31 12.20
C ARG A 93 9.18 5.37 12.27
N ASN A 94 7.98 5.91 12.13
CA ASN A 94 6.79 5.09 11.92
C ASN A 94 6.82 4.53 10.50
N LEU A 95 7.14 3.24 10.38
CA LEU A 95 7.36 2.58 9.09
C LEU A 95 6.10 1.85 8.64
N HIS A 96 5.63 2.18 7.45
CA HIS A 96 4.66 1.42 6.69
C HIS A 96 5.38 0.78 5.50
N LEU A 97 5.20 -0.50 5.30
CA LEU A 97 5.79 -1.22 4.17
C LEU A 97 4.73 -1.49 3.11
N LEU A 98 4.96 -1.06 1.87
CA LEU A 98 4.18 -1.45 0.70
C LEU A 98 4.94 -2.54 -0.05
N TYR A 99 4.42 -3.75 0.00
CA TYR A 99 5.02 -4.92 -0.63
C TYR A 99 4.27 -5.30 -1.90
N ILE A 100 4.99 -5.33 -3.02
CA ILE A 100 4.46 -5.69 -4.33
C ILE A 100 4.78 -7.17 -4.57
N TYR A 101 3.75 -7.99 -4.56
CA TYR A 101 3.82 -9.41 -4.89
C TYR A 101 3.67 -9.60 -6.39
N SER A 102 4.67 -10.22 -7.01
CA SER A 102 4.64 -10.56 -8.43
C SER A 102 4.07 -11.96 -8.63
N ASP A 103 3.46 -12.21 -9.77
CA ASP A 103 2.97 -13.55 -10.12
C ASP A 103 4.12 -14.57 -10.11
N PRO A 104 4.09 -15.59 -9.24
CA PRO A 104 5.16 -16.58 -9.16
C PRO A 104 5.33 -17.40 -10.44
N GLU A 105 4.27 -17.55 -11.25
CA GLU A 105 4.33 -18.31 -12.49
C GLU A 105 5.19 -17.60 -13.56
N LEU A 106 5.29 -16.29 -13.47
CA LEU A 106 6.10 -15.46 -14.37
C LEU A 106 7.56 -15.30 -13.89
N LEU A 107 7.90 -15.83 -12.70
CA LEU A 107 9.23 -15.69 -12.11
C LEU A 107 10.11 -16.93 -12.35
N GLY A 108 11.41 -16.71 -12.59
CA GLY A 108 12.40 -17.76 -12.50
C GLY A 108 12.57 -18.27 -11.06
N GLU A 109 13.14 -19.46 -10.89
CA GLU A 109 13.24 -20.17 -9.60
C GLU A 109 13.89 -19.31 -8.49
N THR A 110 15.00 -18.65 -8.81
CA THR A 110 15.71 -17.77 -7.86
C THR A 110 14.82 -16.62 -7.40
N ALA A 111 14.20 -15.89 -8.33
CA ALA A 111 13.31 -14.76 -8.01
C ALA A 111 12.09 -15.19 -7.23
N ARG A 112 11.53 -16.38 -7.53
CA ARG A 112 10.41 -16.97 -6.78
C ARG A 112 10.81 -17.28 -5.33
N THR A 113 12.00 -17.87 -5.13
CA THR A 113 12.52 -18.15 -3.80
C THR A 113 12.78 -16.87 -3.02
N GLN A 114 13.38 -15.86 -3.64
CA GLN A 114 13.62 -14.54 -3.05
C GLN A 114 12.30 -13.89 -2.62
N GLN A 115 11.31 -13.87 -3.51
CA GLN A 115 9.99 -13.32 -3.20
C GLN A 115 9.35 -14.02 -2.00
N ARG A 116 9.36 -15.35 -1.97
CA ARG A 116 8.78 -16.12 -0.85
C ARG A 116 9.47 -15.81 0.47
N VAL A 117 10.79 -15.72 0.49
CA VAL A 117 11.56 -15.41 1.71
C VAL A 117 11.26 -13.99 2.19
N THR A 118 11.34 -12.99 1.31
CA THR A 118 11.08 -11.59 1.69
C THR A 118 9.62 -11.37 2.11
N PHE A 119 8.68 -12.01 1.44
CA PHE A 119 7.26 -11.98 1.78
C PHE A 119 6.99 -12.43 3.22
N ASN A 120 7.55 -13.58 3.61
CA ASN A 120 7.40 -14.11 4.95
C ASN A 120 8.11 -13.26 6.00
N VAL A 121 9.36 -12.86 5.76
CA VAL A 121 10.16 -12.07 6.70
C VAL A 121 9.49 -10.72 6.99
N PHE A 122 8.99 -10.02 5.98
CA PHE A 122 8.37 -8.72 6.18
C PHE A 122 7.05 -8.80 6.94
N GLN A 123 6.26 -9.86 6.71
CA GLN A 123 5.04 -10.08 7.49
C GLN A 123 5.34 -10.37 8.96
N GLU A 124 6.37 -11.18 9.25
CA GLU A 124 6.79 -11.43 10.63
C GLU A 124 7.32 -10.15 11.32
N TYR A 125 8.00 -9.28 10.58
CA TYR A 125 8.45 -7.98 11.09
C TYR A 125 7.26 -7.06 11.40
N ALA A 126 6.22 -7.06 10.58
CA ALA A 126 4.98 -6.34 10.88
C ALA A 126 4.31 -6.89 12.15
N ARG A 127 4.19 -8.21 12.29
CA ARG A 127 3.63 -8.87 13.49
C ARG A 127 4.44 -8.58 14.75
N SER A 128 5.75 -8.43 14.62
CA SER A 128 6.66 -8.05 15.72
C SER A 128 6.66 -6.55 16.04
N ALA A 129 5.76 -5.78 15.42
CA ALA A 129 5.67 -4.32 15.57
C ALA A 129 6.93 -3.54 15.16
N LEU A 130 7.78 -4.10 14.30
CA LEU A 130 8.88 -3.37 13.66
C LEU A 130 8.37 -2.44 12.56
N PHE A 131 7.19 -2.74 12.01
CA PHE A 131 6.43 -1.88 11.12
C PHE A 131 5.09 -1.55 11.76
N GLU A 132 4.57 -0.37 11.48
CA GLU A 132 3.19 -0.01 11.82
C GLU A 132 2.22 -0.93 11.08
N GLN A 133 2.49 -1.18 9.80
CA GLN A 133 1.75 -2.14 8.99
C GLN A 133 2.56 -2.56 7.76
N ILE A 134 2.23 -3.73 7.21
CA ILE A 134 2.60 -4.14 5.86
C ILE A 134 1.36 -4.12 4.97
N ILE A 135 1.42 -3.36 3.88
CA ILE A 135 0.38 -3.27 2.86
C ILE A 135 0.75 -4.24 1.75
N LEU A 136 -0.07 -5.25 1.53
CA LEU A 136 0.14 -6.26 0.50
C LEU A 136 -0.62 -5.90 -0.77
N ILE A 137 0.08 -5.99 -1.90
CA ILE A 137 -0.46 -5.82 -3.24
C ILE A 137 -0.03 -7.01 -4.09
N ASP A 138 -0.95 -7.53 -4.88
CA ASP A 138 -0.73 -8.59 -5.86
C ASP A 138 -1.00 -8.04 -7.27
N ASN A 139 0.02 -8.04 -8.13
CA ASN A 139 -0.09 -7.53 -9.49
C ASN A 139 -1.18 -8.25 -10.29
N SER A 140 -1.34 -9.56 -10.12
CA SER A 140 -2.39 -10.33 -10.82
C SER A 140 -3.80 -9.91 -10.39
N ARG A 141 -3.96 -9.52 -9.11
CA ARG A 141 -5.23 -8.97 -8.61
C ARG A 141 -5.50 -7.58 -9.17
N LEU A 142 -4.49 -6.72 -9.22
CA LEU A 142 -4.63 -5.38 -9.82
C LEU A 142 -5.03 -5.46 -11.29
N GLU A 143 -4.41 -6.36 -12.06
CA GLU A 143 -4.77 -6.62 -13.45
C GLU A 143 -6.23 -7.06 -13.57
N SER A 144 -6.65 -8.01 -12.75
CA SER A 144 -8.04 -8.48 -12.71
C SER A 144 -9.05 -7.38 -12.37
N ILE A 145 -8.68 -6.43 -11.49
CA ILE A 145 -9.53 -5.29 -11.10
C ILE A 145 -9.66 -4.27 -12.24
N LEU A 146 -8.57 -4.00 -12.96
CA LEU A 146 -8.54 -3.05 -14.06
C LEU A 146 -9.20 -3.61 -15.35
N GLY A 147 -9.28 -4.94 -15.48
CA GLY A 147 -9.76 -5.59 -16.71
C GLY A 147 -8.80 -5.40 -17.89
N ASP A 148 -9.35 -5.17 -19.07
CA ASP A 148 -8.55 -5.04 -20.28
C ASP A 148 -7.74 -3.74 -20.30
N VAL A 149 -6.44 -3.85 -20.07
CA VAL A 149 -5.49 -2.73 -20.10
C VAL A 149 -4.56 -2.86 -21.30
N PRO A 150 -4.35 -1.81 -22.11
CA PRO A 150 -3.37 -1.84 -23.19
C PRO A 150 -1.96 -2.16 -22.67
N ILE A 151 -1.20 -2.96 -23.43
CA ILE A 151 0.19 -3.33 -23.06
C ILE A 151 1.06 -2.09 -22.87
N ILE A 152 0.90 -1.09 -23.76
CA ILE A 152 1.59 0.20 -23.59
C ILE A 152 0.92 0.95 -22.44
N GLY A 153 1.69 1.23 -21.40
CA GLY A 153 1.19 1.89 -20.20
C GLY A 153 0.59 0.94 -19.16
N PHE A 154 0.73 -0.38 -19.32
CA PHE A 154 0.14 -1.38 -18.42
C PHE A 154 0.54 -1.14 -16.94
N TYR A 155 1.84 -1.12 -16.66
CA TYR A 155 2.32 -0.88 -15.29
C TYR A 155 2.02 0.54 -14.78
N GLU A 156 1.93 1.51 -15.68
CA GLU A 156 1.51 2.87 -15.32
C GLU A 156 0.09 2.88 -14.76
N LYS A 157 -0.82 2.10 -15.36
CA LYS A 157 -2.22 1.99 -14.90
C LYS A 157 -2.33 1.23 -13.57
N LEU A 158 -1.59 0.13 -13.40
CA LEU A 158 -1.53 -0.58 -12.13
C LEU A 158 -1.03 0.34 -11.01
N ASN A 159 0.08 1.03 -11.25
CA ASN A 159 0.68 1.95 -10.29
C ASN A 159 -0.24 3.13 -9.96
N GLU A 160 -0.98 3.65 -10.96
CA GLU A 160 -1.96 4.72 -10.77
C GLU A 160 -3.08 4.28 -9.82
N LEU A 161 -3.65 3.09 -10.04
CA LEU A 161 -4.69 2.52 -9.18
C LEU A 161 -4.21 2.39 -7.73
N VAL A 162 -3.01 1.84 -7.53
CA VAL A 162 -2.42 1.68 -6.19
C VAL A 162 -2.20 3.03 -5.51
N VAL A 163 -1.55 3.95 -6.22
CA VAL A 163 -1.16 5.25 -5.64
C VAL A 163 -2.38 6.11 -5.34
N SER A 164 -3.35 6.19 -6.27
CA SER A 164 -4.58 6.96 -6.05
C SER A 164 -5.38 6.42 -4.85
N THR A 165 -5.50 5.10 -4.73
CA THR A 165 -6.22 4.48 -3.60
C THR A 165 -5.52 4.75 -2.27
N ILE A 166 -4.20 4.53 -2.18
CA ILE A 166 -3.45 4.77 -0.94
C ILE A 166 -3.48 6.26 -0.59
N HIS A 167 -3.33 7.14 -1.58
CA HIS A 167 -3.40 8.58 -1.39
C HIS A 167 -4.77 8.99 -0.84
N MET A 168 -5.86 8.56 -1.46
CA MET A 168 -7.21 8.92 -1.03
C MET A 168 -7.52 8.42 0.38
N VAL A 169 -7.19 7.18 0.70
CA VAL A 169 -7.33 6.68 2.08
C VAL A 169 -6.49 7.50 3.07
N ASN A 170 -5.26 7.89 2.68
CA ASN A 170 -4.43 8.76 3.53
C ASN A 170 -5.06 10.14 3.73
N VAL A 171 -5.65 10.74 2.70
CA VAL A 171 -6.38 12.02 2.79
C VAL A 171 -7.59 11.87 3.70
N LEU A 172 -8.45 10.87 3.46
CA LEU A 172 -9.69 10.67 4.22
C LEU A 172 -9.43 10.38 5.71
N ARG A 173 -8.33 9.70 6.05
CA ARG A 173 -7.90 9.51 7.45
C ARG A 173 -7.54 10.81 8.18
N HIS A 174 -7.25 11.88 7.45
CA HIS A 174 -6.89 13.20 7.99
C HIS A 174 -7.98 14.25 7.70
N THR A 175 -9.14 13.82 7.24
CA THR A 175 -10.30 14.66 6.94
C THR A 175 -11.43 14.30 7.91
N ASP A 176 -12.16 15.30 8.38
CA ASP A 176 -13.34 15.07 9.23
C ASP A 176 -14.46 14.44 8.41
N SER A 177 -14.97 13.33 8.88
CA SER A 177 -16.17 12.68 8.33
C SER A 177 -17.44 13.44 8.75
N ILE A 178 -18.49 13.38 7.94
CA ILE A 178 -19.80 13.87 8.34
C ILE A 178 -20.57 12.86 9.21
N MET A 179 -20.23 11.60 9.09
CA MET A 179 -20.77 10.50 9.87
C MET A 179 -19.78 9.33 9.87
N ASP A 180 -19.46 8.78 11.02
CA ASP A 180 -18.59 7.62 11.13
C ASP A 180 -18.84 6.80 12.40
N ASN A 181 -18.25 5.61 12.42
CA ASN A 181 -17.99 4.78 13.59
C ASN A 181 -16.56 4.22 13.57
N ILE A 182 -15.65 4.89 12.86
CA ILE A 182 -14.26 4.44 12.70
C ILE A 182 -13.60 4.32 14.08
N SER A 183 -12.98 3.20 14.30
CA SER A 183 -12.13 2.94 15.46
C SER A 183 -10.78 2.41 15.00
N SER A 184 -9.74 2.65 15.78
CA SER A 184 -8.41 2.10 15.50
C SER A 184 -8.49 0.57 15.36
N PRO A 185 -7.82 0.00 14.35
CA PRO A 185 -7.69 -1.45 14.23
C PRO A 185 -6.97 -2.02 15.45
N HIS A 186 -7.18 -3.31 15.69
CA HIS A 186 -6.50 -3.99 16.77
C HIS A 186 -4.98 -4.00 16.53
N GLU A 187 -4.18 -3.72 17.55
CA GLU A 187 -2.72 -3.55 17.45
C GLU A 187 -1.98 -4.74 16.82
N ILE A 188 -2.55 -5.96 16.87
CA ILE A 188 -1.97 -7.14 16.24
C ILE A 188 -2.31 -7.25 14.74
N SER A 189 -3.27 -6.48 14.24
CA SER A 189 -3.76 -6.55 12.86
C SER A 189 -2.92 -5.64 11.95
N ARG A 190 -1.68 -6.06 11.70
CA ARG A 190 -0.67 -5.26 10.97
C ARG A 190 -0.45 -5.68 9.53
N ILE A 191 -1.10 -6.75 9.07
CA ILE A 191 -1.06 -7.20 7.68
C ILE A 191 -2.32 -6.69 7.00
N VAL A 192 -2.14 -5.88 5.95
CA VAL A 192 -3.20 -5.02 5.42
C VAL A 192 -3.29 -5.15 3.91
N SER A 193 -4.49 -5.10 3.37
CA SER A 193 -4.72 -4.84 1.96
C SER A 193 -5.69 -3.69 1.77
N TYR A 194 -5.42 -2.88 0.77
CA TYR A 194 -6.31 -1.82 0.31
C TYR A 194 -7.16 -2.33 -0.85
N GLY A 195 -8.24 -1.64 -1.15
CA GLY A 195 -9.07 -1.96 -2.29
C GLY A 195 -10.17 -0.94 -2.54
N LEU A 196 -10.90 -1.20 -3.60
CA LEU A 196 -12.09 -0.46 -4.00
C LEU A 196 -13.32 -1.28 -3.75
N VAL A 197 -14.43 -0.60 -3.49
CA VAL A 197 -15.74 -1.22 -3.37
C VAL A 197 -16.68 -0.59 -4.38
N ASP A 198 -17.38 -1.40 -5.12
CA ASP A 198 -18.45 -0.91 -5.99
C ASP A 198 -19.62 -0.41 -5.14
N PHE A 199 -19.96 0.87 -5.28
CA PHE A 199 -20.98 1.50 -4.43
C PHE A 199 -22.38 0.98 -4.71
N GLU A 200 -22.67 0.49 -5.93
CA GLU A 200 -24.00 -0.02 -6.29
C GLU A 200 -24.18 -1.48 -5.84
N THR A 201 -23.19 -2.33 -6.07
CA THR A 201 -23.27 -3.77 -5.79
C THR A 201 -22.70 -4.18 -4.44
N GLY A 202 -21.84 -3.36 -3.83
CA GLY A 202 -21.10 -3.71 -2.61
C GLY A 202 -19.92 -4.66 -2.86
N ALA A 203 -19.58 -4.98 -4.11
CA ALA A 203 -18.51 -5.90 -4.44
C ALA A 203 -17.14 -5.32 -4.05
N GLU A 204 -16.38 -6.08 -3.26
CA GLU A 204 -15.04 -5.71 -2.79
C GLU A 204 -13.95 -6.18 -3.75
N ASN A 205 -13.06 -5.28 -4.12
CA ASN A 205 -11.91 -5.52 -4.96
C ASN A 205 -10.62 -5.18 -4.20
N LEU A 206 -10.20 -6.10 -3.30
CA LEU A 206 -8.94 -5.95 -2.57
C LEU A 206 -7.74 -6.20 -3.49
N PHE A 207 -6.67 -5.44 -3.30
CA PHE A 207 -5.41 -5.55 -4.05
C PHE A 207 -4.60 -6.80 -3.70
N PHE A 208 -4.92 -7.41 -2.58
CA PHE A 208 -4.43 -8.71 -2.16
C PHE A 208 -5.54 -9.43 -1.37
N ASN A 209 -5.82 -10.67 -1.71
CA ASN A 209 -6.80 -11.46 -0.97
C ASN A 209 -6.18 -11.92 0.35
N LEU A 210 -6.63 -11.32 1.45
CA LEU A 210 -6.17 -11.70 2.79
C LEU A 210 -6.96 -12.88 3.33
N ASP A 211 -6.23 -13.82 3.92
CA ASP A 211 -6.81 -14.85 4.76
C ASP A 211 -7.11 -14.29 6.15
N ASN A 212 -8.20 -14.78 6.76
CA ASN A 212 -8.60 -14.43 8.11
C ASN A 212 -8.66 -12.92 8.38
N VAL A 213 -9.44 -12.21 7.55
CA VAL A 213 -9.71 -10.78 7.75
C VAL A 213 -10.46 -10.58 9.06
N ARG A 214 -9.90 -9.81 9.99
CA ARG A 214 -10.49 -9.52 11.31
C ARG A 214 -11.28 -8.23 11.34
N GLU A 215 -10.79 -7.23 10.63
CA GLU A 215 -11.35 -5.89 10.64
C GLU A 215 -11.34 -5.31 9.24
N LYS A 216 -12.35 -4.49 8.94
CA LYS A 216 -12.45 -3.70 7.71
C LYS A 216 -12.85 -2.29 8.05
N VAL A 217 -12.29 -1.34 7.31
CA VAL A 217 -12.67 0.07 7.36
C VAL A 217 -13.08 0.51 5.98
N TYR A 218 -14.29 1.06 5.85
CA TYR A 218 -14.79 1.64 4.61
C TYR A 218 -14.76 3.15 4.67
N TYR A 219 -14.26 3.76 3.61
CA TYR A 219 -14.22 5.21 3.41
C TYR A 219 -15.11 5.54 2.23
N TYR A 220 -16.31 6.07 2.50
CA TYR A 220 -17.27 6.49 1.49
C TYR A 220 -17.00 7.95 1.12
N ALA A 221 -16.38 8.19 -0.01
CA ALA A 221 -16.15 9.50 -0.59
C ALA A 221 -17.30 9.80 -1.55
N ILE A 222 -18.30 10.54 -1.09
CA ILE A 222 -19.58 10.75 -1.79
C ILE A 222 -19.69 12.22 -2.20
N ASN A 223 -20.22 12.47 -3.39
CA ASN A 223 -20.49 13.82 -3.88
C ASN A 223 -21.39 14.59 -2.91
N GLU A 224 -21.03 15.84 -2.59
CA GLU A 224 -21.71 16.65 -1.60
C GLU A 224 -23.17 16.95 -1.97
N GLU A 225 -23.48 17.16 -3.25
CA GLU A 225 -24.85 17.41 -3.73
C GLU A 225 -25.72 16.16 -3.52
N LYS A 226 -25.20 14.97 -3.85
CA LYS A 226 -25.90 13.70 -3.58
C LYS A 226 -26.19 13.51 -2.09
N LEU A 227 -25.22 13.84 -1.22
CA LEU A 227 -25.40 13.76 0.24
C LEU A 227 -26.51 14.68 0.74
N ARG A 228 -26.76 15.80 0.06
CA ARG A 228 -27.85 16.75 0.41
C ARG A 228 -29.20 16.30 -0.12
N GLU A 229 -29.27 15.70 -1.28
CA GLU A 229 -30.50 15.43 -2.02
C GLU A 229 -31.04 14.01 -1.84
N GLN A 230 -30.17 13.00 -1.70
CA GLN A 230 -30.57 11.60 -1.66
C GLN A 230 -30.76 11.09 -0.23
N GLY A 231 -32.00 11.04 0.22
CA GLY A 231 -32.35 10.67 1.61
C GLY A 231 -32.17 9.18 1.96
N ASP A 232 -31.90 8.30 0.99
CA ASP A 232 -31.69 6.85 1.18
C ASP A 232 -30.23 6.42 1.26
N LEU A 233 -29.26 7.32 0.95
CA LEU A 233 -27.82 7.01 0.94
C LEU A 233 -27.34 6.39 2.25
N HIS A 234 -27.74 6.93 3.38
CA HIS A 234 -27.35 6.37 4.68
C HIS A 234 -27.83 4.93 4.84
N LYS A 235 -29.06 4.62 4.42
CA LYS A 235 -29.58 3.24 4.48
C LYS A 235 -28.81 2.31 3.57
N LYS A 236 -28.42 2.78 2.37
CA LYS A 236 -27.60 2.03 1.41
C LYS A 236 -26.22 1.71 2.00
N VAL A 237 -25.52 2.71 2.54
CA VAL A 237 -24.22 2.53 3.23
C VAL A 237 -24.34 1.50 4.36
N ILE A 238 -25.33 1.65 5.24
CA ILE A 238 -25.52 0.73 6.37
C ILE A 238 -25.86 -0.69 5.90
N ALA A 239 -26.60 -0.85 4.81
CA ALA A 239 -26.89 -2.17 4.24
C ALA A 239 -25.62 -2.85 3.74
N GLN A 240 -24.76 -2.15 2.98
CA GLN A 240 -23.47 -2.66 2.52
C GLN A 240 -22.55 -3.03 3.68
N VAL A 241 -22.41 -2.14 4.66
CA VAL A 241 -21.57 -2.39 5.85
C VAL A 241 -22.03 -3.65 6.58
N LYS A 242 -23.35 -3.82 6.78
CA LYS A 242 -23.91 -5.01 7.46
C LYS A 242 -23.71 -6.29 6.67
N GLU A 243 -23.85 -6.24 5.35
CA GLU A 243 -23.63 -7.42 4.50
C GLU A 243 -22.20 -7.91 4.56
N ASN A 244 -21.26 -6.98 4.52
CA ASN A 244 -19.81 -7.27 4.56
C ASN A 244 -19.29 -7.55 5.99
N ALA A 245 -20.08 -7.26 7.02
CA ALA A 245 -19.69 -7.43 8.44
C ALA A 245 -19.97 -8.83 9.01
N LYS A 246 -20.47 -9.78 8.23
CA LYS A 246 -21.01 -11.08 8.75
C LYS A 246 -20.08 -11.85 9.70
N ASN A 247 -18.74 -11.72 9.56
CA ASN A 247 -17.76 -12.36 10.43
C ASN A 247 -16.56 -11.47 10.75
N THR A 248 -16.68 -10.14 10.53
CA THR A 248 -15.55 -9.21 10.55
C THR A 248 -16.00 -7.92 11.21
N LYS A 249 -15.22 -7.40 12.17
CA LYS A 249 -15.47 -6.06 12.71
C LYS A 249 -15.36 -5.05 11.56
N THR A 250 -16.47 -4.40 11.22
CA THR A 250 -16.52 -3.46 10.12
C THR A 250 -16.90 -2.06 10.62
N THR A 251 -16.09 -1.08 10.25
CA THR A 251 -16.33 0.32 10.56
C THR A 251 -16.34 1.13 9.26
N TYR A 252 -16.95 2.32 9.30
CA TYR A 252 -17.06 3.17 8.12
C TYR A 252 -17.03 4.65 8.48
N GLY A 253 -16.66 5.47 7.49
CA GLY A 253 -16.82 6.92 7.53
C GLY A 253 -17.36 7.44 6.20
N ILE A 254 -18.21 8.47 6.25
CA ILE A 254 -18.78 9.16 5.08
C ILE A 254 -18.14 10.54 4.98
N TYR A 255 -17.57 10.84 3.84
CA TYR A 255 -16.81 12.05 3.55
C TYR A 255 -17.41 12.78 2.36
N PRO A 256 -17.72 14.07 2.48
CA PRO A 256 -18.22 14.86 1.36
C PRO A 256 -17.05 15.14 0.39
N THR A 257 -17.32 15.04 -0.89
CA THR A 257 -16.34 15.34 -1.94
C THR A 257 -16.95 16.25 -3.02
N GLN A 258 -16.08 16.90 -3.78
CA GLN A 258 -16.43 17.66 -4.97
C GLN A 258 -16.27 16.86 -6.27
N TYR A 259 -16.07 15.52 -6.16
CA TYR A 259 -15.94 14.66 -7.33
C TYR A 259 -17.33 14.39 -7.92
N ASP A 260 -17.40 14.27 -9.25
CA ASP A 260 -18.63 13.92 -9.95
C ASP A 260 -19.08 12.49 -9.67
N GLU A 261 -18.12 11.59 -9.36
CA GLU A 261 -18.36 10.18 -9.06
C GLU A 261 -18.14 9.88 -7.58
N ASP A 262 -18.87 8.89 -7.10
CA ASP A 262 -18.72 8.38 -5.73
C ASP A 262 -17.64 7.28 -5.72
N TYR A 263 -16.78 7.31 -4.71
CA TYR A 263 -15.74 6.30 -4.51
C TYR A 263 -15.87 5.67 -3.13
N VAL A 264 -15.69 4.37 -3.07
CA VAL A 264 -15.62 3.66 -1.79
C VAL A 264 -14.31 2.90 -1.72
N TYR A 265 -13.54 3.22 -0.68
CA TYR A 265 -12.27 2.55 -0.41
C TYR A 265 -12.44 1.59 0.76
N CYS A 266 -11.81 0.43 0.68
CA CYS A 266 -11.76 -0.55 1.76
C CYS A 266 -10.32 -0.77 2.20
N VAL A 267 -10.14 -0.84 3.51
CA VAL A 267 -8.88 -1.30 4.11
C VAL A 267 -9.20 -2.51 4.97
N ALA A 268 -8.66 -3.66 4.58
CA ALA A 268 -8.84 -4.93 5.27
C ALA A 268 -7.59 -5.28 6.08
N TYR A 269 -7.77 -5.83 7.28
CA TYR A 269 -6.72 -6.11 8.25
C TYR A 269 -6.73 -7.57 8.66
N SER A 270 -5.54 -8.19 8.70
CA SER A 270 -5.29 -9.53 9.21
C SER A 270 -4.16 -9.53 10.24
N SER A 271 -4.19 -10.49 11.16
CA SER A 271 -3.15 -10.68 12.18
C SER A 271 -2.28 -11.91 11.93
N ILE A 272 -2.56 -12.66 10.86
CA ILE A 272 -1.80 -13.88 10.52
C ILE A 272 -0.96 -13.65 9.28
N VAL A 273 0.16 -14.35 9.19
CA VAL A 273 0.98 -14.41 7.97
C VAL A 273 0.14 -15.03 6.85
N GLN A 274 0.19 -14.40 5.70
CA GLN A 274 -0.48 -14.86 4.49
C GLN A 274 0.43 -15.83 3.76
N GLU A 275 -0.11 -16.97 3.36
CA GLU A 275 0.60 -17.96 2.56
C GLU A 275 0.29 -17.76 1.07
N LYS A 276 1.34 -17.86 0.22
CA LYS A 276 1.22 -17.88 -1.25
C LYS A 276 2.28 -18.74 -1.91
#